data_a527e8559a3524884977aeff9d3d6764
#
_entry.id   a527e8559a3524884977aeff9d3d6764
#
_cell.length_a   1.000
_cell.length_b   1.000
_cell.length_c   1.000
_cell.angle_alpha   90.00
_cell.angle_beta   90.00
_cell.angle_gamma   90.00
#
_symmetry.space_group_name_H-M   'P 1'
#
loop_
_entity.id
_entity.type
_entity.pdbx_description
1 polymer ?
#
loop_
_entity_poly.entity_id
_entity_poly.type
_entity_poly.pdbx_seq_one_letter_code
_entity_poly.pdbx_strand_id
1 'polypeptide(L)'
;MRDAKAGSLKLLSLEPKITVLHLSWLAFFVTFVVWFNHAPLMASIRDTFGLTREQVGALLIMNVALTIPARIVVGILVDKLGPRLMYAILLAVSGVFCIGFAMAQSFETLAVMRLLLGFVGAGFVVGIRMIAEWFPAKETGYAQGLYAGLGNFGSAVASITLPTIAYAFGGPDAWRWAIGSTGVIALIYAVIYYASVTDTPKGSTYFSPKKAGAMEVTSRGDFVLYCLMQAPLVLALALLTWKLGPSDLKLISRASEWALYTALVLLYGLQLFDTWRINKAIFTQPVAEIYQYKFRQVAVLDLAYMITFGSELAVVSILPLLFKDTFGLSLTVAGFLGASFGMTTFFARPAGGWLSDRFGRRPVLLWCLIGTAVGYTAMSFMGQNTGIVFAVLSTFLCSLFVNAGNGAVYAMLPMIKRRLTGQIAGMVGAFGNVGGVLYLAIYSIVDVRTFFLIAAASAVFGLALTTLFLTEPKGQIAEEMPDGTIAMIDVT
;
A
#
# COMPACT_ATOMS: atom_id res chain seq x y z
N MET A 1 12.73 -24.92 30.10
CA MET A 1 11.85 -24.25 31.07
C MET A 1 10.73 -23.54 30.30
N ARG A 2 9.56 -23.90 30.65
CA ARG A 2 8.16 -23.58 30.27
C ARG A 2 7.95 -22.42 29.29
N ASP A 3 7.43 -22.78 28.13
CA ASP A 3 6.33 -22.18 27.35
C ASP A 3 5.98 -20.74 27.73
N ALA A 4 6.67 -19.77 27.13
CA ALA A 4 6.06 -18.47 26.89
C ALA A 4 5.18 -18.60 25.63
N LYS A 5 3.93 -19.13 25.80
CA LYS A 5 2.86 -18.91 24.83
C LYS A 5 2.88 -17.45 24.44
N ALA A 6 3.09 -17.17 23.17
CA ALA A 6 2.85 -15.85 22.61
C ALA A 6 1.47 -15.41 23.13
N GLY A 7 1.43 -14.40 24.00
CA GLY A 7 0.21 -13.99 24.67
C GLY A 7 -0.78 -13.55 23.61
N SER A 8 -1.88 -14.30 23.44
CA SER A 8 -2.96 -13.89 22.55
C SER A 8 -3.45 -12.52 23.03
N LEU A 9 -3.30 -11.48 22.20
CA LEU A 9 -3.86 -10.17 22.49
C LEU A 9 -5.36 -10.34 22.77
N LYS A 10 -5.79 -9.94 23.97
CA LYS A 10 -7.22 -9.96 24.33
C LYS A 10 -7.90 -8.78 23.61
N LEU A 11 -8.24 -8.96 22.34
CA LEU A 11 -8.76 -7.90 21.46
C LEU A 11 -10.06 -7.26 21.95
N LEU A 12 -10.80 -7.91 22.83
CA LEU A 12 -12.03 -7.37 23.45
C LEU A 12 -11.76 -6.68 24.80
N SER A 13 -10.48 -6.52 25.21
CA SER A 13 -10.17 -5.82 26.44
C SER A 13 -10.23 -4.30 26.25
N LEU A 14 -10.57 -3.58 27.34
CA LEU A 14 -10.54 -2.12 27.37
C LEU A 14 -9.16 -1.56 27.78
N GLU A 15 -8.11 -2.36 27.69
CA GLU A 15 -6.74 -1.88 27.92
C GLU A 15 -6.41 -0.74 26.96
N PRO A 16 -5.73 0.33 27.44
CA PRO A 16 -5.42 1.49 26.59
C PRO A 16 -4.73 1.15 25.28
N LYS A 17 -3.78 0.18 25.29
CA LYS A 17 -3.10 -0.27 24.05
C LYS A 17 -4.06 -0.88 23.04
N ILE A 18 -5.05 -1.65 23.48
CA ILE A 18 -6.06 -2.29 22.63
C ILE A 18 -7.04 -1.25 22.09
N THR A 19 -7.45 -0.28 22.92
CA THR A 19 -8.28 0.85 22.49
C THR A 19 -7.57 1.66 21.40
N VAL A 20 -6.28 1.99 21.59
CA VAL A 20 -5.49 2.71 20.57
C VAL A 20 -5.34 1.89 19.29
N LEU A 21 -5.16 0.56 19.38
CA LEU A 21 -5.15 -0.31 18.21
C LEU A 21 -6.47 -0.23 17.43
N HIS A 22 -7.61 -0.32 18.15
CA HIS A 22 -8.94 -0.25 17.52
C HIS A 22 -9.20 1.12 16.89
N LEU A 23 -8.89 2.20 17.56
CA LEU A 23 -9.03 3.54 16.98
C LEU A 23 -8.10 3.73 15.76
N SER A 24 -6.89 3.19 15.82
CA SER A 24 -5.92 3.34 14.72
C SER A 24 -6.28 2.52 13.49
N TRP A 25 -6.69 1.24 13.64
CA TRP A 25 -7.11 0.50 12.45
C TRP A 25 -8.41 1.06 11.86
N LEU A 26 -9.32 1.60 12.68
CA LEU A 26 -10.51 2.27 12.18
C LEU A 26 -10.17 3.57 11.43
N ALA A 27 -9.16 4.33 11.90
CA ALA A 27 -8.62 5.47 11.15
C ALA A 27 -8.10 5.03 9.77
N PHE A 28 -7.35 3.91 9.73
CA PHE A 28 -6.84 3.37 8.48
C PHE A 28 -7.96 2.85 7.56
N PHE A 29 -8.97 2.22 8.13
CA PHE A 29 -10.18 1.81 7.42
C PHE A 29 -10.89 3.01 6.78
N VAL A 30 -11.11 4.09 7.51
CA VAL A 30 -11.71 5.33 6.98
C VAL A 30 -10.86 5.91 5.86
N THR A 31 -9.52 5.93 6.02
CA THR A 31 -8.64 6.38 4.95
C THR A 31 -8.74 5.51 3.70
N PHE A 32 -8.90 4.18 3.83
CA PHE A 32 -9.10 3.27 2.70
C PHE A 32 -10.47 3.44 2.05
N VAL A 33 -11.52 3.68 2.82
CA VAL A 33 -12.84 4.05 2.27
C VAL A 33 -12.70 5.31 1.41
N VAL A 34 -12.10 6.37 1.92
CA VAL A 34 -11.87 7.62 1.18
C VAL A 34 -10.96 7.41 -0.03
N TRP A 35 -9.94 6.58 0.09
CA TRP A 35 -8.99 6.32 -0.99
C TRP A 35 -9.63 5.61 -2.17
N PHE A 36 -10.55 4.66 -1.90
CA PHE A 36 -11.16 3.82 -2.94
C PHE A 36 -12.64 4.16 -3.23
N ASN A 37 -13.21 5.23 -2.64
CA ASN A 37 -14.62 5.61 -2.79
C ASN A 37 -15.06 5.86 -4.25
N HIS A 38 -14.15 6.28 -5.11
CA HIS A 38 -14.43 6.56 -6.52
C HIS A 38 -14.58 5.26 -7.35
N ALA A 39 -13.87 4.18 -6.97
CA ALA A 39 -13.81 2.96 -7.76
C ALA A 39 -15.20 2.34 -8.06
N PRO A 40 -16.06 2.08 -7.06
CA PRO A 40 -17.40 1.54 -7.32
C PRO A 40 -18.36 2.52 -7.98
N LEU A 41 -18.05 3.81 -7.95
CA LEU A 41 -18.87 4.88 -8.53
C LEU A 41 -18.29 5.41 -9.85
N MET A 42 -17.18 4.82 -10.33
CA MET A 42 -16.47 5.30 -11.52
C MET A 42 -17.33 5.31 -12.77
N ALA A 43 -18.25 4.37 -12.91
CA ALA A 43 -19.19 4.36 -14.03
C ALA A 43 -20.11 5.61 -14.01
N SER A 44 -20.67 5.96 -12.85
CA SER A 44 -21.51 7.16 -12.70
C SER A 44 -20.71 8.44 -12.93
N ILE A 45 -19.46 8.50 -12.43
CA ILE A 45 -18.56 9.64 -12.66
C ILE A 45 -18.25 9.77 -14.16
N ARG A 46 -17.89 8.65 -14.82
CA ARG A 46 -17.64 8.59 -16.26
C ARG A 46 -18.84 9.12 -17.06
N ASP A 47 -20.02 8.63 -16.75
CA ASP A 47 -21.23 8.97 -17.48
C ASP A 47 -21.65 10.44 -17.22
N THR A 48 -21.45 10.98 -16.00
CA THR A 48 -21.74 12.39 -15.67
C THR A 48 -20.88 13.38 -16.47
N PHE A 49 -19.60 13.07 -16.69
CA PHE A 49 -18.64 13.96 -17.36
C PHE A 49 -18.33 13.53 -18.80
N GLY A 50 -18.88 12.42 -19.30
CA GLY A 50 -18.56 11.89 -20.63
C GLY A 50 -17.08 11.50 -20.76
N LEU A 51 -16.48 10.92 -19.70
CA LEU A 51 -15.04 10.67 -19.67
C LEU A 51 -14.62 9.58 -20.65
N THR A 52 -13.51 9.81 -21.34
CA THR A 52 -12.86 8.79 -22.17
C THR A 52 -12.19 7.72 -21.28
N ARG A 53 -11.81 6.60 -21.91
CA ARG A 53 -11.07 5.53 -21.23
C ARG A 53 -9.75 6.04 -20.67
N GLU A 54 -9.05 6.90 -21.40
CA GLU A 54 -7.78 7.49 -20.99
C GLU A 54 -7.95 8.38 -19.76
N GLN A 55 -9.03 9.19 -19.71
CA GLN A 55 -9.35 10.06 -18.56
C GLN A 55 -9.72 9.23 -17.32
N VAL A 56 -10.51 8.18 -17.48
CA VAL A 56 -10.78 7.22 -16.37
C VAL A 56 -9.48 6.59 -15.88
N GLY A 57 -8.63 6.09 -16.78
CA GLY A 57 -7.33 5.51 -16.42
C GLY A 57 -6.44 6.50 -15.67
N ALA A 58 -6.45 7.77 -16.06
CA ALA A 58 -5.71 8.83 -15.40
C ALA A 58 -6.19 9.09 -13.96
N LEU A 59 -7.50 9.17 -13.74
CA LEU A 59 -8.05 9.32 -12.39
C LEU A 59 -7.63 8.16 -11.47
N LEU A 60 -7.59 6.93 -12.00
CA LEU A 60 -7.12 5.76 -11.26
C LEU A 60 -5.63 5.85 -10.91
N ILE A 61 -4.77 6.28 -11.85
CA ILE A 61 -3.33 6.48 -11.62
C ILE A 61 -3.09 7.57 -10.57
N MET A 62 -3.77 8.71 -10.70
CA MET A 62 -3.65 9.85 -9.78
C MET A 62 -3.99 9.44 -8.34
N ASN A 63 -4.95 8.54 -8.17
CA ASN A 63 -5.33 8.01 -6.87
C ASN A 63 -4.16 7.39 -6.09
N VAL A 64 -3.21 6.77 -6.78
CA VAL A 64 -2.11 6.02 -6.14
C VAL A 64 -0.79 6.77 -6.20
N ALA A 65 -0.57 7.57 -7.24
CA ALA A 65 0.75 8.13 -7.55
C ALA A 65 1.27 9.07 -6.45
N LEU A 66 0.43 9.98 -5.94
CA LEU A 66 0.85 10.92 -4.88
C LEU A 66 1.16 10.21 -3.55
N THR A 67 0.67 8.99 -3.35
CA THR A 67 1.02 8.19 -2.16
C THR A 67 2.52 7.91 -2.07
N ILE A 68 3.23 7.81 -3.21
CA ILE A 68 4.67 7.53 -3.24
C ILE A 68 5.45 8.61 -2.48
N PRO A 69 5.44 9.90 -2.89
CA PRO A 69 6.13 10.95 -2.15
C PRO A 69 5.46 11.26 -0.80
N ALA A 70 4.14 11.10 -0.69
CA ALA A 70 3.41 11.38 0.54
C ALA A 70 3.86 10.48 1.70
N ARG A 71 4.18 9.21 1.47
CA ARG A 71 4.69 8.32 2.52
C ARG A 71 6.01 8.82 3.10
N ILE A 72 6.88 9.39 2.29
CA ILE A 72 8.17 9.96 2.74
C ILE A 72 7.91 11.21 3.57
N VAL A 73 7.13 12.15 3.04
CA VAL A 73 6.83 13.42 3.71
C VAL A 73 6.07 13.19 5.01
N VAL A 74 5.02 12.38 4.98
CA VAL A 74 4.23 12.02 6.18
C VAL A 74 5.08 11.25 7.19
N GLY A 75 5.98 10.36 6.74
CA GLY A 75 6.94 9.68 7.62
C GLY A 75 7.82 10.65 8.39
N ILE A 76 8.35 11.68 7.73
CA ILE A 76 9.15 12.73 8.38
C ILE A 76 8.28 13.57 9.33
N LEU A 77 7.06 13.89 8.92
CA LEU A 77 6.14 14.68 9.73
C LEU A 77 5.66 13.93 10.96
N VAL A 78 5.37 12.64 10.85
CA VAL A 78 4.92 11.83 11.99
C VAL A 78 6.00 11.72 13.05
N ASP A 79 7.27 11.64 12.66
CA ASP A 79 8.39 11.62 13.60
C ASP A 79 8.54 12.94 14.37
N LYS A 80 8.13 14.07 13.78
CA LYS A 80 8.20 15.40 14.41
C LYS A 80 6.96 15.79 15.18
N LEU A 81 5.78 15.49 14.64
CA LEU A 81 4.49 15.98 15.17
C LEU A 81 3.79 14.96 16.06
N GLY A 82 4.26 13.70 16.04
CA GLY A 82 3.59 12.57 16.66
C GLY A 82 2.46 11.98 15.80
N PRO A 83 2.19 10.67 15.97
CA PRO A 83 1.20 9.96 15.17
C PRO A 83 -0.25 10.40 15.46
N ARG A 84 -0.57 10.85 16.67
CA ARG A 84 -1.90 11.36 17.02
C ARG A 84 -2.30 12.55 16.15
N LEU A 85 -1.49 13.61 16.18
CA LEU A 85 -1.77 14.84 15.43
C LEU A 85 -1.68 14.59 13.93
N MET A 86 -0.67 13.83 13.49
CA MET A 86 -0.46 13.58 12.07
C MET A 86 -1.63 12.80 11.44
N TYR A 87 -2.19 11.82 12.17
CA TYR A 87 -3.36 11.07 11.68
C TYR A 87 -4.61 11.94 11.61
N ALA A 88 -4.84 12.77 12.62
CA ALA A 88 -5.97 13.70 12.63
C ALA A 88 -5.87 14.69 11.44
N ILE A 89 -4.69 15.26 11.17
CA ILE A 89 -4.47 16.14 10.02
C ILE A 89 -4.72 15.39 8.72
N LEU A 90 -4.19 14.17 8.58
CA LEU A 90 -4.36 13.37 7.38
C LEU A 90 -5.83 13.08 7.09
N LEU A 91 -6.60 12.68 8.09
CA LEU A 91 -8.05 12.45 7.98
C LEU A 91 -8.81 13.74 7.64
N ALA A 92 -8.51 14.84 8.32
CA ALA A 92 -9.18 16.12 8.10
C ALA A 92 -8.94 16.66 6.68
N VAL A 93 -7.69 16.68 6.23
CA VAL A 93 -7.33 17.15 4.88
C VAL A 93 -7.91 16.23 3.81
N SER A 94 -7.91 14.91 4.05
CA SER A 94 -8.57 13.93 3.15
C SER A 94 -10.07 14.20 3.04
N GLY A 95 -10.73 14.51 4.16
CA GLY A 95 -12.15 14.84 4.19
C GLY A 95 -12.47 16.08 3.35
N VAL A 96 -11.66 17.14 3.48
CA VAL A 96 -11.81 18.38 2.69
C VAL A 96 -11.63 18.10 1.19
N PHE A 97 -10.58 17.40 0.79
CA PHE A 97 -10.36 17.08 -0.63
C PHE A 97 -11.42 16.11 -1.18
N CYS A 98 -11.94 15.22 -0.35
CA CYS A 98 -13.01 14.32 -0.74
C CYS A 98 -14.32 15.09 -1.02
N ILE A 99 -14.66 16.08 -0.20
CA ILE A 99 -15.79 16.98 -0.46
C ILE A 99 -15.52 17.81 -1.72
N GLY A 100 -14.29 18.33 -1.89
CA GLY A 100 -13.91 19.02 -3.12
C GLY A 100 -14.05 18.17 -4.37
N PHE A 101 -13.69 16.89 -4.32
CA PHE A 101 -13.91 15.94 -5.40
C PHE A 101 -15.41 15.74 -5.70
N ALA A 102 -16.23 15.61 -4.67
CA ALA A 102 -17.69 15.47 -4.81
C ALA A 102 -18.33 16.73 -5.43
N MET A 103 -17.77 17.90 -5.20
CA MET A 103 -18.25 19.19 -5.73
C MET A 103 -17.69 19.54 -7.11
N ALA A 104 -16.80 18.75 -7.68
CA ALA A 104 -16.16 19.02 -8.96
C ALA A 104 -17.18 19.17 -10.10
N GLN A 105 -16.95 20.16 -10.97
CA GLN A 105 -17.82 20.45 -12.14
C GLN A 105 -17.09 20.22 -13.47
N SER A 106 -15.79 19.94 -13.44
CA SER A 106 -15.00 19.64 -14.63
C SER A 106 -14.04 18.48 -14.39
N PHE A 107 -13.52 17.89 -15.47
CA PHE A 107 -12.52 16.83 -15.41
C PHE A 107 -11.24 17.31 -14.72
N GLU A 108 -10.81 18.54 -14.99
CA GLU A 108 -9.60 19.13 -14.39
C GLU A 108 -9.73 19.22 -12.86
N THR A 109 -10.89 19.66 -12.37
CA THR A 109 -11.16 19.72 -10.93
C THR A 109 -11.19 18.32 -10.32
N LEU A 110 -11.84 17.34 -10.98
CA LEU A 110 -11.81 15.93 -10.56
C LEU A 110 -10.39 15.41 -10.48
N ALA A 111 -9.58 15.65 -11.51
CA ALA A 111 -8.20 15.20 -11.61
C ALA A 111 -7.34 15.77 -10.48
N VAL A 112 -7.41 17.09 -10.25
CA VAL A 112 -6.65 17.76 -9.19
C VAL A 112 -7.06 17.24 -7.81
N MET A 113 -8.36 17.17 -7.51
CA MET A 113 -8.84 16.66 -6.22
C MET A 113 -8.46 15.20 -6.02
N ARG A 114 -8.52 14.36 -7.08
CA ARG A 114 -8.12 12.96 -7.00
C ARG A 114 -6.63 12.79 -6.78
N LEU A 115 -5.81 13.58 -7.45
CA LEU A 115 -4.37 13.59 -7.23
C LEU A 115 -4.06 13.97 -5.78
N LEU A 116 -4.65 15.04 -5.26
CA LEU A 116 -4.46 15.48 -3.89
C LEU A 116 -4.92 14.41 -2.89
N LEU A 117 -6.06 13.75 -3.13
CA LEU A 117 -6.53 12.63 -2.30
C LEU A 117 -5.55 11.45 -2.26
N GLY A 118 -4.69 11.29 -3.27
CA GLY A 118 -3.70 10.22 -3.30
C GLY A 118 -2.75 10.21 -2.09
N PHE A 119 -2.57 11.35 -1.38
CA PHE A 119 -1.74 11.39 -0.18
C PHE A 119 -2.31 10.57 0.99
N VAL A 120 -3.60 10.28 0.99
CA VAL A 120 -4.29 9.53 2.06
C VAL A 120 -3.71 8.14 2.30
N GLY A 121 -3.14 7.50 1.28
CA GLY A 121 -2.46 6.21 1.40
C GLY A 121 -1.21 6.24 2.30
N ALA A 122 -0.74 7.43 2.70
CA ALA A 122 0.31 7.58 3.71
C ALA A 122 -0.18 7.29 5.15
N GLY A 123 -1.47 7.14 5.39
CA GLY A 123 -2.03 6.72 6.69
C GLY A 123 -1.41 5.43 7.22
N PHE A 124 -0.99 4.53 6.33
CA PHE A 124 -0.27 3.32 6.71
C PHE A 124 0.95 3.61 7.60
N VAL A 125 1.79 4.56 7.20
CA VAL A 125 3.03 4.89 7.91
C VAL A 125 2.72 5.47 9.31
N VAL A 126 1.69 6.29 9.42
CA VAL A 126 1.27 6.91 10.69
C VAL A 126 0.83 5.86 11.70
N GLY A 127 -0.01 4.91 11.28
CA GLY A 127 -0.50 3.86 12.18
C GLY A 127 0.57 2.83 12.54
N ILE A 128 1.46 2.47 11.62
CA ILE A 128 2.63 1.62 11.93
C ILE A 128 3.48 2.27 13.03
N ARG A 129 3.68 3.59 12.96
CA ARG A 129 4.40 4.34 13.99
C ARG A 129 3.63 4.36 15.31
N MET A 130 2.34 4.63 15.30
CA MET A 130 1.48 4.59 16.51
C MET A 130 1.57 3.25 17.23
N ILE A 131 1.45 2.14 16.48
CA ILE A 131 1.47 0.80 17.06
C ILE A 131 2.86 0.48 17.64
N ALA A 132 3.93 0.93 16.99
CA ALA A 132 5.29 0.73 17.49
C ALA A 132 5.55 1.45 18.83
N GLU A 133 4.85 2.57 19.11
CA GLU A 133 4.94 3.28 20.39
C GLU A 133 4.13 2.59 21.52
N TRP A 134 3.04 1.91 21.16
CA TRP A 134 2.11 1.35 22.15
C TRP A 134 2.34 -0.14 22.46
N PHE A 135 2.96 -0.88 21.56
CA PHE A 135 3.11 -2.33 21.68
C PHE A 135 4.58 -2.73 21.87
N PRO A 136 4.86 -3.66 22.82
CA PRO A 136 6.20 -4.22 22.95
C PRO A 136 6.59 -5.02 21.71
N ALA A 137 7.87 -5.15 21.43
CA ALA A 137 8.41 -5.78 20.22
C ALA A 137 7.81 -7.19 19.92
N LYS A 138 7.49 -7.96 20.95
CA LYS A 138 6.88 -9.30 20.82
C LYS A 138 5.44 -9.28 20.27
N GLU A 139 4.71 -8.18 20.46
CA GLU A 139 3.30 -8.04 20.06
C GLU A 139 3.13 -7.14 18.84
N THR A 140 4.14 -6.31 18.54
CA THR A 140 4.07 -5.26 17.49
C THR A 140 3.75 -5.85 16.13
N GLY A 141 4.36 -6.97 15.73
CA GLY A 141 4.11 -7.58 14.41
C GLY A 141 2.66 -8.01 14.22
N TYR A 142 2.07 -8.65 15.25
CA TYR A 142 0.67 -9.07 15.20
C TYR A 142 -0.28 -7.85 15.19
N ALA A 143 -0.02 -6.85 16.03
CA ALA A 143 -0.81 -5.62 16.09
C ALA A 143 -0.75 -4.85 14.75
N GLN A 144 0.41 -4.75 14.12
CA GLN A 144 0.57 -4.15 12.80
C GLN A 144 -0.13 -4.95 11.70
N GLY A 145 -0.13 -6.27 11.79
CA GLY A 145 -0.86 -7.16 10.89
C GLY A 145 -2.37 -6.92 10.97
N LEU A 146 -2.92 -6.84 12.19
CA LEU A 146 -4.33 -6.49 12.41
C LEU A 146 -4.67 -5.09 11.88
N TYR A 147 -3.86 -4.11 12.20
CA TYR A 147 -4.01 -2.74 11.70
C TYR A 147 -4.09 -2.70 10.17
N ALA A 148 -3.14 -3.34 9.49
CA ALA A 148 -3.08 -3.37 8.04
C ALA A 148 -4.26 -4.14 7.42
N GLY A 149 -4.57 -5.33 7.94
CA GLY A 149 -5.64 -6.18 7.41
C GLY A 149 -7.02 -5.55 7.56
N LEU A 150 -7.35 -5.08 8.77
CA LEU A 150 -8.64 -4.43 9.04
C LEU A 150 -8.77 -3.09 8.32
N GLY A 151 -7.68 -2.33 8.20
CA GLY A 151 -7.68 -1.05 7.49
C GLY A 151 -7.92 -1.21 5.99
N ASN A 152 -7.18 -2.09 5.33
CA ASN A 152 -7.32 -2.32 3.89
C ASN A 152 -8.72 -2.83 3.50
N PHE A 153 -9.43 -3.51 4.40
CA PHE A 153 -10.82 -3.94 4.20
C PHE A 153 -11.78 -2.77 3.89
N GLY A 154 -11.41 -1.53 4.23
CA GLY A 154 -12.17 -0.32 3.88
C GLY A 154 -12.48 -0.18 2.40
N SER A 155 -11.60 -0.64 1.50
CA SER A 155 -11.84 -0.63 0.06
C SER A 155 -13.00 -1.55 -0.36
N ALA A 156 -13.11 -2.73 0.25
CA ALA A 156 -14.21 -3.65 0.01
C ALA A 156 -15.54 -3.08 0.54
N VAL A 157 -15.52 -2.50 1.74
CA VAL A 157 -16.70 -1.86 2.33
C VAL A 157 -17.16 -0.68 1.48
N ALA A 158 -16.24 0.15 0.97
CA ALA A 158 -16.58 1.21 0.01
C ALA A 158 -17.27 0.66 -1.23
N SER A 159 -16.75 -0.44 -1.79
CA SER A 159 -17.33 -1.07 -3.00
C SER A 159 -18.72 -1.66 -2.78
N ILE A 160 -19.02 -2.14 -1.57
CA ILE A 160 -20.34 -2.67 -1.22
C ILE A 160 -21.34 -1.55 -0.90
N THR A 161 -20.92 -0.56 -0.10
CA THR A 161 -21.84 0.40 0.51
C THR A 161 -22.11 1.62 -0.35
N LEU A 162 -21.09 2.17 -1.04
CA LEU A 162 -21.27 3.44 -1.74
C LEU A 162 -22.23 3.39 -2.93
N PRO A 163 -22.28 2.33 -3.76
CA PRO A 163 -23.31 2.21 -4.78
C PRO A 163 -24.72 2.14 -4.20
N THR A 164 -24.90 1.48 -3.04
CA THR A 164 -26.20 1.43 -2.35
C THR A 164 -26.59 2.79 -1.79
N ILE A 165 -25.64 3.53 -1.22
CA ILE A 165 -25.84 4.91 -0.76
C ILE A 165 -26.22 5.80 -1.95
N ALA A 166 -25.51 5.73 -3.06
CA ALA A 166 -25.83 6.48 -4.27
C ALA A 166 -27.22 6.13 -4.79
N TYR A 167 -27.57 4.85 -4.82
CA TYR A 167 -28.92 4.42 -5.21
C TYR A 167 -30.02 5.02 -4.31
N ALA A 168 -29.79 5.08 -3.00
CA ALA A 168 -30.73 5.65 -2.03
C ALA A 168 -30.96 7.16 -2.21
N PHE A 169 -29.93 7.92 -2.60
CA PHE A 169 -30.05 9.34 -2.92
C PHE A 169 -30.76 9.58 -4.26
N GLY A 170 -30.56 8.69 -5.23
CA GLY A 170 -31.18 8.77 -6.56
C GLY A 170 -30.63 9.91 -7.42
N GLY A 171 -30.91 9.81 -8.73
CA GLY A 171 -30.52 10.82 -9.73
C GLY A 171 -29.06 10.68 -10.23
N PRO A 172 -28.69 11.43 -11.28
CA PRO A 172 -27.40 11.32 -11.94
C PRO A 172 -26.23 11.77 -11.06
N ASP A 173 -26.46 12.69 -10.12
CA ASP A 173 -25.47 13.24 -9.21
C ASP A 173 -25.36 12.51 -7.86
N ALA A 174 -26.06 11.40 -7.71
CA ALA A 174 -26.09 10.63 -6.46
C ALA A 174 -24.70 10.16 -5.98
N TRP A 175 -23.78 9.92 -6.92
CA TRP A 175 -22.38 9.59 -6.60
C TRP A 175 -21.70 10.70 -5.79
N ARG A 176 -22.06 11.98 -5.98
CA ARG A 176 -21.51 13.13 -5.24
C ARG A 176 -21.84 13.03 -3.75
N TRP A 177 -23.08 12.69 -3.43
CA TRP A 177 -23.51 12.50 -2.04
C TRP A 177 -22.84 11.31 -1.40
N ALA A 178 -22.72 10.18 -2.12
CA ALA A 178 -22.04 9.00 -1.63
C ALA A 178 -20.57 9.26 -1.35
N ILE A 179 -19.84 9.95 -2.24
CA ILE A 179 -18.43 10.32 -2.01
C ILE A 179 -18.33 11.38 -0.92
N GLY A 180 -19.13 12.44 -0.97
CA GLY A 180 -19.13 13.52 0.02
C GLY A 180 -19.35 13.03 1.43
N SER A 181 -20.24 12.05 1.62
CA SER A 181 -20.50 11.43 2.94
C SER A 181 -19.24 10.79 3.53
N THR A 182 -18.39 10.16 2.71
CA THR A 182 -17.11 9.60 3.19
C THR A 182 -16.15 10.69 3.65
N GLY A 183 -16.17 11.86 2.99
CA GLY A 183 -15.40 13.03 3.41
C GLY A 183 -15.86 13.57 4.77
N VAL A 184 -17.18 13.67 4.97
CA VAL A 184 -17.76 14.09 6.26
C VAL A 184 -17.40 13.09 7.37
N ILE A 185 -17.49 11.79 7.11
CA ILE A 185 -17.07 10.75 8.06
C ILE A 185 -15.59 10.90 8.43
N ALA A 186 -14.72 11.18 7.45
CA ALA A 186 -13.29 11.40 7.72
C ALA A 186 -13.04 12.62 8.60
N LEU A 187 -13.77 13.73 8.38
CA LEU A 187 -13.70 14.95 9.21
C LEU A 187 -14.14 14.67 10.65
N ILE A 188 -15.28 14.01 10.84
CA ILE A 188 -15.78 13.64 12.17
C ILE A 188 -14.79 12.71 12.87
N TYR A 189 -14.28 11.71 12.13
CA TYR A 189 -13.35 10.75 12.72
C TYR A 189 -11.99 11.37 13.05
N ALA A 190 -11.55 12.41 12.33
CA ALA A 190 -10.36 13.18 12.65
C ALA A 190 -10.45 13.79 14.06
N VAL A 191 -11.61 14.37 14.40
CA VAL A 191 -11.87 14.95 15.74
C VAL A 191 -11.91 13.85 16.80
N ILE A 192 -12.65 12.76 16.55
CA ILE A 192 -12.75 11.62 17.47
C ILE A 192 -11.36 11.04 17.75
N TYR A 193 -10.58 10.77 16.70
CA TYR A 193 -9.24 10.20 16.82
C TYR A 193 -8.33 11.11 17.64
N TYR A 194 -8.29 12.41 17.32
CA TYR A 194 -7.48 13.37 18.05
C TYR A 194 -7.88 13.48 19.53
N ALA A 195 -9.16 13.43 19.85
CA ALA A 195 -9.63 13.52 21.22
C ALA A 195 -9.39 12.24 22.05
N SER A 196 -9.36 11.07 21.39
CA SER A 196 -9.39 9.76 22.08
C SER A 196 -8.05 9.04 22.16
N VAL A 197 -7.04 9.47 21.37
CA VAL A 197 -5.74 8.80 21.28
C VAL A 197 -4.64 9.68 21.85
N THR A 198 -3.59 9.08 22.41
CA THR A 198 -2.34 9.75 22.77
C THR A 198 -1.17 9.12 22.02
N ASP A 199 -0.09 9.88 21.80
CA ASP A 199 1.06 9.41 21.03
C ASP A 199 1.77 8.22 21.69
N THR A 200 1.84 8.21 23.02
CA THR A 200 2.52 7.18 23.83
C THR A 200 1.67 6.79 25.04
N PRO A 201 1.95 5.63 25.64
CA PRO A 201 1.40 5.27 26.96
C PRO A 201 1.74 6.31 28.03
N LYS A 202 0.88 6.41 29.05
CA LYS A 202 1.13 7.30 30.20
C LYS A 202 2.47 6.98 30.86
N GLY A 203 3.30 8.01 31.05
CA GLY A 203 4.64 7.88 31.64
C GLY A 203 5.75 7.59 30.66
N SER A 204 5.45 7.40 29.39
CA SER A 204 6.43 7.27 28.30
C SER A 204 6.62 8.58 27.55
N THR A 205 7.83 8.83 27.06
CA THR A 205 8.14 10.00 26.23
C THR A 205 8.21 9.59 24.75
N TYR A 206 7.62 10.40 23.88
CA TYR A 206 7.74 10.20 22.43
C TYR A 206 9.15 10.52 21.97
N PHE A 207 9.84 9.53 21.40
CA PHE A 207 11.19 9.71 20.88
C PHE A 207 11.15 9.99 19.38
N SER A 208 11.49 11.21 18.98
CA SER A 208 11.80 11.51 17.58
C SER A 208 13.14 10.83 17.21
N PRO A 209 13.19 10.05 16.11
CA PRO A 209 14.42 9.44 15.67
C PRO A 209 15.53 10.48 15.43
N LYS A 210 16.73 10.27 16.00
CA LYS A 210 17.87 11.19 15.83
C LYS A 210 18.46 11.17 14.41
N LYS A 211 18.19 10.11 13.62
CA LYS A 211 18.65 9.94 12.24
C LYS A 211 17.46 9.53 11.36
N ALA A 212 16.91 10.48 10.63
CA ALA A 212 16.14 10.22 9.41
C ALA A 212 17.12 10.26 8.24
N GLY A 213 17.16 9.21 7.41
CA GLY A 213 18.07 9.17 6.29
C GLY A 213 17.97 7.89 5.48
N ALA A 214 18.80 7.77 4.46
CA ALA A 214 18.88 6.58 3.63
C ALA A 214 19.28 5.34 4.46
N MET A 215 18.89 4.17 3.97
CA MET A 215 19.21 2.89 4.61
C MET A 215 20.72 2.63 4.56
N GLU A 216 21.27 2.12 5.66
CA GLU A 216 22.65 1.66 5.70
C GLU A 216 22.76 0.34 4.94
N VAL A 217 23.72 0.25 4.01
CA VAL A 217 24.06 -0.98 3.29
C VAL A 217 25.47 -1.46 3.66
N THR A 218 25.78 -2.71 3.36
CA THR A 218 26.96 -3.36 3.95
C THR A 218 28.05 -3.74 2.94
N SER A 219 27.78 -3.57 1.66
CA SER A 219 28.75 -3.81 0.60
C SER A 219 28.63 -2.79 -0.54
N ARG A 220 29.70 -2.67 -1.37
CA ARG A 220 29.68 -1.82 -2.56
C ARG A 220 28.63 -2.27 -3.58
N GLY A 221 28.43 -3.59 -3.74
CA GLY A 221 27.41 -4.15 -4.61
C GLY A 221 26.00 -3.83 -4.13
N ASP A 222 25.76 -3.94 -2.80
CA ASP A 222 24.49 -3.56 -2.19
C ASP A 222 24.22 -2.06 -2.33
N PHE A 223 25.26 -1.21 -2.25
CA PHE A 223 25.15 0.22 -2.48
C PHE A 223 24.65 0.53 -3.89
N VAL A 224 25.26 -0.06 -4.91
CA VAL A 224 24.84 0.13 -6.31
C VAL A 224 23.41 -0.36 -6.50
N LEU A 225 23.08 -1.55 -5.98
CA LEU A 225 21.73 -2.11 -6.08
C LEU A 225 20.70 -1.23 -5.38
N TYR A 226 21.03 -0.68 -4.19
CA TYR A 226 20.15 0.24 -3.48
C TYR A 226 19.91 1.53 -4.26
N CYS A 227 20.96 2.12 -4.86
CA CYS A 227 20.81 3.28 -5.73
C CYS A 227 19.88 2.98 -6.93
N LEU A 228 20.08 1.82 -7.58
CA LEU A 228 19.21 1.40 -8.71
C LEU A 228 17.77 1.18 -8.28
N MET A 229 17.54 0.59 -7.11
CA MET A 229 16.18 0.35 -6.58
C MET A 229 15.43 1.62 -6.16
N GLN A 230 16.08 2.77 -6.07
CA GLN A 230 15.40 4.05 -5.87
C GLN A 230 14.82 4.62 -7.18
N ALA A 231 15.35 4.24 -8.34
CA ALA A 231 14.90 4.74 -9.64
C ALA A 231 13.41 4.44 -9.95
N PRO A 232 12.85 3.24 -9.69
CA PRO A 232 11.46 2.94 -9.96
C PRO A 232 10.45 3.92 -9.31
N LEU A 233 10.75 4.46 -8.11
CA LEU A 233 9.91 5.43 -7.44
C LEU A 233 9.84 6.76 -8.23
N VAL A 234 10.99 7.20 -8.75
CA VAL A 234 11.08 8.43 -9.55
C VAL A 234 10.46 8.21 -10.93
N LEU A 235 10.69 7.04 -11.55
CA LEU A 235 10.11 6.68 -12.83
C LEU A 235 8.59 6.59 -12.80
N ALA A 236 8.00 6.10 -11.71
CA ALA A 236 6.54 6.08 -11.53
C ALA A 236 5.95 7.51 -11.51
N LEU A 237 6.64 8.46 -10.85
CA LEU A 237 6.24 9.86 -10.85
C LEU A 237 6.49 10.55 -12.20
N ALA A 238 7.55 10.18 -12.90
CA ALA A 238 7.80 10.65 -14.26
C ALA A 238 6.72 10.15 -15.24
N LEU A 239 6.27 8.90 -15.09
CA LEU A 239 5.16 8.36 -15.86
C LEU A 239 3.86 9.13 -15.62
N LEU A 240 3.56 9.47 -14.36
CA LEU A 240 2.43 10.35 -14.04
C LEU A 240 2.59 11.71 -14.69
N THR A 241 3.78 12.33 -14.61
CA THR A 241 4.06 13.63 -15.23
C THR A 241 3.80 13.60 -16.73
N TRP A 242 4.28 12.55 -17.42
CA TRP A 242 4.02 12.34 -18.84
C TRP A 242 2.53 12.21 -19.13
N LYS A 243 1.80 11.44 -18.31
CA LYS A 243 0.35 11.23 -18.47
C LYS A 243 -0.46 12.53 -18.32
N LEU A 244 -0.01 13.44 -17.44
CA LEU A 244 -0.62 14.76 -17.24
C LEU A 244 -0.23 15.77 -18.33
N GLY A 245 0.84 15.49 -19.05
CA GLY A 245 1.48 16.38 -20.02
C GLY A 245 0.69 16.62 -21.30
N PRO A 246 1.22 17.53 -22.17
CA PRO A 246 0.58 17.89 -23.44
C PRO A 246 0.46 16.74 -24.43
N SER A 247 1.22 15.68 -24.23
CA SER A 247 1.24 14.48 -25.10
C SER A 247 0.07 13.54 -24.85
N ASP A 248 -0.61 13.62 -23.68
CA ASP A 248 -1.75 12.76 -23.31
C ASP A 248 -2.92 13.64 -22.85
N LEU A 249 -3.09 13.91 -21.57
CA LEU A 249 -4.27 14.56 -20.98
C LEU A 249 -4.30 16.07 -21.10
N LYS A 250 -3.17 16.71 -21.41
CA LYS A 250 -3.03 18.17 -21.56
C LYS A 250 -3.43 18.98 -20.31
N LEU A 251 -3.33 18.37 -19.12
CA LEU A 251 -3.66 19.03 -17.84
C LEU A 251 -2.57 19.98 -17.35
N ILE A 252 -1.33 19.78 -17.80
CA ILE A 252 -0.20 20.67 -17.49
C ILE A 252 0.46 21.16 -18.77
N SER A 253 1.07 22.35 -18.68
CA SER A 253 1.81 22.93 -19.81
C SER A 253 3.12 22.18 -20.06
N ARG A 254 3.69 22.33 -21.27
CA ARG A 254 5.02 21.77 -21.60
C ARG A 254 6.11 22.31 -20.65
N ALA A 255 6.01 23.56 -20.26
CA ALA A 255 6.94 24.16 -19.29
C ALA A 255 6.83 23.50 -17.92
N SER A 256 5.60 23.27 -17.43
CA SER A 256 5.36 22.55 -16.17
C SER A 256 5.83 21.10 -16.22
N GLU A 257 5.63 20.41 -17.33
CA GLU A 257 6.11 19.05 -17.54
C GLU A 257 7.64 18.97 -17.40
N TRP A 258 8.39 19.84 -18.08
CA TRP A 258 9.85 19.90 -17.97
C TRP A 258 10.32 20.32 -16.59
N ALA A 259 9.62 21.26 -15.93
CA ALA A 259 9.92 21.65 -14.55
C ALA A 259 9.78 20.46 -13.59
N LEU A 260 8.72 19.65 -13.73
CA LEU A 260 8.52 18.45 -12.92
C LEU A 260 9.60 17.39 -13.19
N TYR A 261 9.96 17.12 -14.45
CA TYR A 261 11.07 16.20 -14.73
C TYR A 261 12.38 16.69 -14.12
N THR A 262 12.68 17.97 -14.23
CA THR A 262 13.87 18.57 -13.60
C THR A 262 13.84 18.38 -12.08
N ALA A 263 12.69 18.65 -11.45
CA ALA A 263 12.52 18.46 -10.01
C ALA A 263 12.71 16.99 -9.60
N LEU A 264 12.20 16.04 -10.39
CA LEU A 264 12.38 14.60 -10.14
C LEU A 264 13.85 14.16 -10.27
N VAL A 265 14.57 14.68 -11.27
CA VAL A 265 16.02 14.40 -11.44
C VAL A 265 16.82 14.97 -10.27
N LEU A 266 16.51 16.20 -9.85
CA LEU A 266 17.15 16.82 -8.69
C LEU A 266 16.85 16.04 -7.40
N LEU A 267 15.60 15.64 -7.19
CA LEU A 267 15.21 14.82 -6.05
C LEU A 267 15.95 13.48 -6.02
N TYR A 268 16.05 12.81 -7.16
CA TYR A 268 16.82 11.57 -7.27
C TYR A 268 18.31 11.79 -6.97
N GLY A 269 18.89 12.87 -7.49
CA GLY A 269 20.26 13.26 -7.19
C GLY A 269 20.49 13.50 -5.70
N LEU A 270 19.58 14.20 -5.03
CA LEU A 270 19.62 14.40 -3.58
C LEU A 270 19.52 13.08 -2.80
N GLN A 271 18.65 12.17 -3.21
CA GLN A 271 18.52 10.84 -2.60
C GLN A 271 19.81 10.01 -2.77
N LEU A 272 20.43 10.05 -3.96
CA LEU A 272 21.69 9.37 -4.21
C LEU A 272 22.83 9.98 -3.38
N PHE A 273 22.87 11.31 -3.25
CA PHE A 273 23.84 12.01 -2.40
C PHE A 273 23.69 11.63 -0.92
N ASP A 274 22.45 11.60 -0.41
CA ASP A 274 22.16 11.18 0.96
C ASP A 274 22.55 9.71 1.18
N THR A 275 22.25 8.84 0.23
CA THR A 275 22.64 7.43 0.24
C THR A 275 24.16 7.28 0.30
N TRP A 276 24.89 8.05 -0.52
CA TRP A 276 26.35 8.07 -0.50
C TRP A 276 26.90 8.62 0.83
N ARG A 277 26.36 9.73 1.33
CA ARG A 277 26.79 10.37 2.57
C ARG A 277 26.71 9.42 3.77
N ILE A 278 25.63 8.64 3.85
CA ILE A 278 25.42 7.67 4.94
C ILE A 278 26.31 6.46 4.77
N ASN A 279 26.54 6.00 3.55
CA ASN A 279 27.20 4.74 3.25
C ASN A 279 28.68 4.91 2.85
N LYS A 280 29.25 6.12 2.84
CA LYS A 280 30.63 6.35 2.38
C LYS A 280 31.70 5.51 3.10
N ALA A 281 31.49 5.12 4.35
CA ALA A 281 32.40 4.31 5.13
C ALA A 281 32.66 2.92 4.53
N ILE A 282 31.69 2.33 3.79
CA ILE A 282 31.86 1.01 3.16
C ILE A 282 32.91 1.00 2.05
N PHE A 283 33.34 2.16 1.56
CA PHE A 283 34.36 2.28 0.52
C PHE A 283 35.78 2.26 1.12
N THR A 284 35.89 2.56 2.42
CA THR A 284 37.17 2.69 3.12
C THR A 284 37.40 1.61 4.19
N GLN A 285 36.34 1.13 4.83
CA GLN A 285 36.42 0.16 5.92
C GLN A 285 35.41 -0.96 5.73
N PRO A 286 35.77 -2.23 6.05
CA PRO A 286 34.81 -3.33 6.04
C PRO A 286 33.79 -3.15 7.18
N VAL A 287 32.54 -3.45 6.91
CA VAL A 287 31.48 -3.48 7.92
C VAL A 287 31.63 -4.73 8.78
N ALA A 288 31.53 -4.58 10.10
CA ALA A 288 31.61 -5.71 11.02
C ALA A 288 30.54 -6.76 10.69
N GLU A 289 30.90 -8.04 10.81
CA GLU A 289 30.09 -9.19 10.36
C GLU A 289 28.68 -9.17 10.98
N ILE A 290 28.58 -8.80 12.26
CA ILE A 290 27.28 -8.70 12.97
C ILE A 290 26.30 -7.70 12.33
N TYR A 291 26.80 -6.68 11.61
CA TYR A 291 25.95 -5.69 10.95
C TYR A 291 25.69 -6.00 9.48
N GLN A 292 26.37 -7.02 8.93
CA GLN A 292 26.21 -7.38 7.53
C GLN A 292 24.83 -7.97 7.25
N TYR A 293 24.28 -7.63 6.10
CA TYR A 293 23.12 -8.25 5.48
C TYR A 293 23.20 -8.07 3.96
N LYS A 294 22.41 -8.81 3.21
CA LYS A 294 22.39 -8.71 1.73
C LYS A 294 21.21 -7.88 1.29
N PHE A 295 21.44 -6.67 0.80
CA PHE A 295 20.36 -5.79 0.29
C PHE A 295 19.56 -6.45 -0.84
N ARG A 296 20.15 -7.40 -1.57
CA ARG A 296 19.44 -8.21 -2.57
C ARG A 296 18.16 -8.86 -2.00
N GLN A 297 18.14 -9.23 -0.72
CA GLN A 297 16.94 -9.80 -0.09
C GLN A 297 15.82 -8.76 -0.03
N VAL A 298 16.17 -7.51 0.30
CA VAL A 298 15.21 -6.39 0.31
C VAL A 298 14.69 -6.15 -1.10
N ALA A 299 15.57 -6.06 -2.10
CA ALA A 299 15.19 -5.82 -3.49
C ALA A 299 14.22 -6.87 -4.05
N VAL A 300 14.41 -8.15 -3.71
CA VAL A 300 13.46 -9.22 -4.11
C VAL A 300 12.10 -9.03 -3.44
N LEU A 301 12.06 -8.65 -2.16
CA LEU A 301 10.80 -8.40 -1.45
C LEU A 301 10.10 -7.13 -1.93
N ASP A 302 10.85 -6.09 -2.29
CA ASP A 302 10.34 -4.88 -2.95
C ASP A 302 9.57 -5.25 -4.23
N LEU A 303 10.20 -6.06 -5.10
CA LEU A 303 9.60 -6.51 -6.34
C LEU A 303 8.43 -7.48 -6.11
N ALA A 304 8.53 -8.40 -5.15
CA ALA A 304 7.43 -9.28 -4.80
C ALA A 304 6.21 -8.50 -4.30
N TYR A 305 6.42 -7.47 -3.46
CA TYR A 305 5.33 -6.63 -2.96
C TYR A 305 4.78 -5.68 -4.03
N MET A 306 5.63 -5.21 -4.93
CA MET A 306 5.21 -4.47 -6.13
C MET A 306 4.24 -5.31 -6.98
N ILE A 307 4.50 -6.62 -7.12
CA ILE A 307 3.64 -7.54 -7.86
C ILE A 307 2.35 -7.84 -7.08
N THR A 308 2.42 -8.19 -5.81
CA THR A 308 1.25 -8.59 -5.03
C THR A 308 0.39 -7.38 -4.65
N PHE A 309 0.90 -6.45 -3.86
CA PHE A 309 0.14 -5.28 -3.41
C PHE A 309 -0.13 -4.27 -4.53
N GLY A 310 0.83 -4.08 -5.45
CA GLY A 310 0.62 -3.19 -6.59
C GLY A 310 -0.51 -3.66 -7.50
N SER A 311 -0.58 -4.96 -7.79
CA SER A 311 -1.70 -5.50 -8.57
C SER A 311 -3.02 -5.48 -7.79
N GLU A 312 -3.00 -5.69 -6.46
CA GLU A 312 -4.17 -5.51 -5.60
C GLU A 312 -4.77 -4.11 -5.75
N LEU A 313 -3.94 -3.06 -5.62
CA LEU A 313 -4.39 -1.66 -5.75
C LEU A 313 -5.04 -1.40 -7.11
N ALA A 314 -4.45 -1.93 -8.18
CA ALA A 314 -4.98 -1.76 -9.52
C ALA A 314 -6.31 -2.52 -9.69
N VAL A 315 -6.35 -3.80 -9.33
CA VAL A 315 -7.53 -4.65 -9.53
C VAL A 315 -8.71 -4.16 -8.69
N VAL A 316 -8.52 -3.81 -7.42
CA VAL A 316 -9.58 -3.23 -6.57
C VAL A 316 -10.14 -1.94 -7.19
N SER A 317 -9.28 -1.14 -7.84
CA SER A 317 -9.71 0.12 -8.48
C SER A 317 -10.54 -0.09 -9.74
N ILE A 318 -10.25 -1.13 -10.53
CA ILE A 318 -10.90 -1.33 -11.84
C ILE A 318 -12.10 -2.30 -11.79
N LEU A 319 -12.13 -3.20 -10.82
CA LEU A 319 -13.00 -4.36 -10.83
C LEU A 319 -14.51 -4.01 -10.83
N PRO A 320 -15.02 -3.03 -10.04
CA PRO A 320 -16.43 -2.65 -10.10
C PRO A 320 -16.85 -2.16 -11.49
N LEU A 321 -16.03 -1.32 -12.13
CA LEU A 321 -16.28 -0.83 -13.47
C LEU A 321 -16.23 -1.97 -14.50
N LEU A 322 -15.25 -2.85 -14.38
CA LEU A 322 -15.07 -4.01 -15.25
C LEU A 322 -16.29 -4.95 -15.19
N PHE A 323 -16.77 -5.28 -13.98
CA PHE A 323 -17.96 -6.11 -13.82
C PHE A 323 -19.23 -5.46 -14.41
N LYS A 324 -19.40 -4.13 -14.19
CA LYS A 324 -20.51 -3.39 -14.77
C LYS A 324 -20.48 -3.42 -16.29
N ASP A 325 -19.35 -3.06 -16.90
CA ASP A 325 -19.23 -2.92 -18.35
C ASP A 325 -19.22 -4.28 -19.08
N THR A 326 -18.63 -5.32 -18.49
CA THR A 326 -18.56 -6.66 -19.12
C THR A 326 -19.88 -7.41 -19.06
N PHE A 327 -20.58 -7.33 -17.93
CA PHE A 327 -21.79 -8.16 -17.70
C PHE A 327 -23.09 -7.36 -17.68
N GLY A 328 -23.05 -6.05 -17.94
CA GLY A 328 -24.24 -5.19 -17.97
C GLY A 328 -24.95 -5.04 -16.62
N LEU A 329 -24.20 -5.14 -15.51
CA LEU A 329 -24.74 -5.17 -14.16
C LEU A 329 -25.18 -3.77 -13.68
N SER A 330 -26.12 -3.75 -12.73
CA SER A 330 -26.37 -2.53 -11.96
C SER A 330 -25.14 -2.10 -11.18
N LEU A 331 -25.03 -0.82 -10.86
CA LEU A 331 -23.90 -0.26 -10.10
C LEU A 331 -23.71 -0.97 -8.76
N THR A 332 -24.83 -1.26 -8.07
CA THR A 332 -24.81 -1.94 -6.76
C THR A 332 -24.29 -3.37 -6.86
N VAL A 333 -24.77 -4.16 -7.85
CA VAL A 333 -24.32 -5.54 -8.04
C VAL A 333 -22.85 -5.58 -8.47
N ALA A 334 -22.44 -4.71 -9.39
CA ALA A 334 -21.06 -4.60 -9.85
C ALA A 334 -20.11 -4.21 -8.70
N GLY A 335 -20.53 -3.28 -7.84
CA GLY A 335 -19.77 -2.91 -6.63
C GLY A 335 -19.64 -4.07 -5.65
N PHE A 336 -20.74 -4.79 -5.38
CA PHE A 336 -20.74 -5.97 -4.50
C PHE A 336 -19.80 -7.08 -5.02
N LEU A 337 -19.90 -7.42 -6.30
CA LEU A 337 -19.06 -8.46 -6.89
C LEU A 337 -17.59 -7.99 -7.02
N GLY A 338 -17.36 -6.72 -7.35
CA GLY A 338 -16.04 -6.12 -7.39
C GLY A 338 -15.34 -6.07 -6.03
N ALA A 339 -16.12 -6.00 -4.95
CA ALA A 339 -15.57 -6.07 -3.59
C ALA A 339 -14.93 -7.43 -3.26
N SER A 340 -15.25 -8.48 -3.99
CA SER A 340 -14.75 -9.85 -3.73
C SER A 340 -13.23 -9.93 -3.64
N PHE A 341 -12.50 -9.10 -4.40
CA PHE A 341 -11.04 -9.05 -4.33
C PHE A 341 -10.55 -8.41 -3.02
N GLY A 342 -11.11 -7.28 -2.62
CA GLY A 342 -10.74 -6.58 -1.39
C GLY A 342 -11.21 -7.28 -0.11
N MET A 343 -12.32 -8.04 -0.17
CA MET A 343 -12.87 -8.76 1.00
C MET A 343 -11.88 -9.79 1.58
N THR A 344 -11.10 -10.42 0.74
CA THR A 344 -10.14 -11.45 1.18
C THR A 344 -9.00 -10.87 2.01
N THR A 345 -8.69 -9.57 1.89
CA THR A 345 -7.63 -8.90 2.64
C THR A 345 -7.78 -9.07 4.15
N PHE A 346 -9.03 -9.08 4.63
CA PHE A 346 -9.37 -9.22 6.04
C PHE A 346 -8.78 -10.50 6.67
N PHE A 347 -8.80 -11.62 5.97
CA PHE A 347 -8.35 -12.92 6.49
C PHE A 347 -7.15 -13.51 5.75
N ALA A 348 -7.01 -13.31 4.43
CA ALA A 348 -5.94 -13.91 3.66
C ALA A 348 -4.57 -13.29 3.98
N ARG A 349 -4.53 -11.97 4.25
CA ARG A 349 -3.27 -11.29 4.59
C ARG A 349 -2.71 -11.75 5.95
N PRO A 350 -3.47 -11.78 7.05
CA PRO A 350 -3.02 -12.40 8.30
C PRO A 350 -2.69 -13.88 8.15
N ALA A 351 -3.49 -14.63 7.37
CA ALA A 351 -3.24 -16.05 7.12
C ALA A 351 -1.91 -16.29 6.39
N GLY A 352 -1.56 -15.44 5.42
CA GLY A 352 -0.28 -15.52 4.72
C GLY A 352 0.91 -15.35 5.66
N GLY A 353 0.83 -14.39 6.60
CA GLY A 353 1.83 -14.22 7.66
C GLY A 353 1.92 -15.45 8.56
N TRP A 354 0.79 -15.94 9.07
CA TRP A 354 0.73 -17.12 9.93
C TRP A 354 1.23 -18.40 9.25
N LEU A 355 0.84 -18.64 7.99
CA LEU A 355 1.34 -19.75 7.20
C LEU A 355 2.85 -19.65 7.00
N SER A 356 3.37 -18.45 6.78
CA SER A 356 4.80 -18.17 6.63
C SER A 356 5.58 -18.55 7.89
N ASP A 357 5.06 -18.21 9.06
CA ASP A 357 5.70 -18.55 10.34
C ASP A 357 5.67 -20.05 10.61
N ARG A 358 4.67 -20.80 10.10
CA ARG A 358 4.49 -22.23 10.33
C ARG A 358 5.20 -23.13 9.31
N PHE A 359 5.18 -22.74 8.03
CA PHE A 359 5.66 -23.59 6.91
C PHE A 359 6.92 -23.06 6.24
N GLY A 360 7.46 -21.95 6.76
CA GLY A 360 8.60 -21.23 6.18
C GLY A 360 8.13 -20.08 5.26
N ARG A 361 8.82 -18.99 5.37
CA ARG A 361 8.42 -17.71 4.73
C ARG A 361 8.63 -17.75 3.22
N ARG A 362 9.80 -18.26 2.79
CA ARG A 362 10.11 -18.39 1.36
C ARG A 362 9.19 -19.38 0.63
N PRO A 363 8.95 -20.61 1.10
CA PRO A 363 8.02 -21.54 0.47
C PRO A 363 6.61 -20.97 0.34
N VAL A 364 6.06 -20.34 1.38
CA VAL A 364 4.72 -19.74 1.34
C VAL A 364 4.64 -18.62 0.32
N LEU A 365 5.64 -17.73 0.25
CA LEU A 365 5.69 -16.68 -0.77
C LEU A 365 5.73 -17.27 -2.20
N LEU A 366 6.48 -18.34 -2.43
CA LEU A 366 6.52 -19.03 -3.72
C LEU A 366 5.14 -19.58 -4.10
N TRP A 367 4.44 -20.25 -3.18
CA TRP A 367 3.07 -20.72 -3.41
C TRP A 367 2.09 -19.59 -3.70
N CYS A 368 2.22 -18.47 -2.98
CA CYS A 368 1.40 -17.28 -3.23
C CYS A 368 1.64 -16.71 -4.64
N LEU A 369 2.89 -16.63 -5.09
CA LEU A 369 3.21 -16.14 -6.43
C LEU A 369 2.74 -17.09 -7.55
N ILE A 370 2.81 -18.42 -7.34
CA ILE A 370 2.23 -19.41 -8.25
C ILE A 370 0.71 -19.21 -8.35
N GLY A 371 0.03 -19.15 -7.19
CA GLY A 371 -1.41 -18.93 -7.15
C GLY A 371 -1.84 -17.60 -7.76
N THR A 372 -1.05 -16.54 -7.58
CA THR A 372 -1.25 -15.23 -8.21
C THR A 372 -1.13 -15.33 -9.74
N ALA A 373 -0.10 -16.02 -10.26
CA ALA A 373 0.08 -16.21 -11.69
C ALA A 373 -1.08 -17.00 -12.31
N VAL A 374 -1.48 -18.11 -11.69
CA VAL A 374 -2.62 -18.93 -12.13
C VAL A 374 -3.92 -18.12 -12.03
N GLY A 375 -4.13 -17.38 -10.94
CA GLY A 375 -5.32 -16.57 -10.71
C GLY A 375 -5.47 -15.47 -11.77
N TYR A 376 -4.42 -14.69 -12.05
CA TYR A 376 -4.47 -13.68 -13.11
C TYR A 376 -4.61 -14.29 -14.51
N THR A 377 -4.00 -15.45 -14.76
CA THR A 377 -4.24 -16.17 -16.01
C THR A 377 -5.71 -16.56 -16.14
N ALA A 378 -6.35 -17.06 -15.09
CA ALA A 378 -7.78 -17.36 -15.10
C ALA A 378 -8.61 -16.07 -15.34
N MET A 379 -8.27 -14.97 -14.66
CA MET A 379 -8.95 -13.69 -14.86
C MET A 379 -8.81 -13.13 -16.28
N SER A 380 -7.76 -13.49 -17.02
CA SER A 380 -7.62 -13.08 -18.42
C SER A 380 -8.68 -13.66 -19.37
N PHE A 381 -9.38 -14.70 -18.92
CA PHE A 381 -10.50 -15.30 -19.67
C PHE A 381 -11.86 -14.73 -19.27
N MET A 382 -11.92 -13.76 -18.33
CA MET A 382 -13.18 -13.12 -17.94
C MET A 382 -13.83 -12.42 -19.14
N GLY A 383 -15.09 -12.74 -19.39
CA GLY A 383 -15.86 -12.17 -20.47
C GLY A 383 -17.30 -12.71 -20.44
N GLN A 384 -18.14 -12.21 -21.34
CA GLN A 384 -19.56 -12.65 -21.43
C GLN A 384 -19.67 -14.16 -21.67
N ASN A 385 -18.76 -14.72 -22.48
CA ASN A 385 -18.78 -16.14 -22.84
C ASN A 385 -18.45 -17.08 -21.66
N THR A 386 -17.67 -16.63 -20.69
CA THR A 386 -17.25 -17.44 -19.53
C THR A 386 -18.22 -17.33 -18.36
N GLY A 387 -19.11 -16.33 -18.41
CA GLY A 387 -20.15 -16.10 -17.41
C GLY A 387 -19.63 -15.46 -16.10
N ILE A 388 -20.59 -14.90 -15.37
CA ILE A 388 -20.33 -14.13 -14.15
C ILE A 388 -19.77 -14.99 -13.01
N VAL A 389 -20.23 -16.25 -12.90
CA VAL A 389 -19.77 -17.17 -11.82
C VAL A 389 -18.27 -17.44 -11.96
N PHE A 390 -17.80 -17.72 -13.18
CA PHE A 390 -16.37 -17.90 -13.43
C PHE A 390 -15.58 -16.63 -13.09
N ALA A 391 -16.08 -15.45 -13.47
CA ALA A 391 -15.43 -14.18 -13.19
C ALA A 391 -15.30 -13.94 -11.68
N VAL A 392 -16.35 -14.17 -10.90
CA VAL A 392 -16.33 -14.00 -9.44
C VAL A 392 -15.40 -15.02 -8.77
N LEU A 393 -15.48 -16.29 -9.16
CA LEU A 393 -14.63 -17.35 -8.57
C LEU A 393 -13.15 -17.12 -8.89
N SER A 394 -12.80 -16.80 -10.13
CA SER A 394 -11.41 -16.51 -10.52
C SER A 394 -10.87 -15.29 -9.79
N THR A 395 -11.66 -14.24 -9.64
CA THR A 395 -11.33 -13.04 -8.86
C THR A 395 -11.08 -13.37 -7.38
N PHE A 396 -12.01 -14.08 -6.76
CA PHE A 396 -11.91 -14.46 -5.35
C PHE A 396 -10.69 -15.35 -5.09
N LEU A 397 -10.49 -16.39 -5.90
CA LEU A 397 -9.36 -17.31 -5.75
C LEU A 397 -8.02 -16.60 -5.99
N CYS A 398 -7.92 -15.74 -7.02
CA CYS A 398 -6.72 -14.95 -7.26
C CYS A 398 -6.41 -14.05 -6.06
N SER A 399 -7.42 -13.38 -5.52
CA SER A 399 -7.24 -12.46 -4.40
C SER A 399 -6.75 -13.13 -3.12
N LEU A 400 -7.08 -14.39 -2.88
CA LEU A 400 -6.55 -15.17 -1.75
C LEU A 400 -5.02 -15.24 -1.80
N PHE A 401 -4.48 -15.60 -2.96
CA PHE A 401 -3.03 -15.73 -3.13
C PHE A 401 -2.32 -14.38 -3.12
N VAL A 402 -2.89 -13.36 -3.76
CA VAL A 402 -2.36 -12.00 -3.77
C VAL A 402 -2.27 -11.45 -2.35
N ASN A 403 -3.36 -11.53 -1.58
CA ASN A 403 -3.40 -11.02 -0.21
C ASN A 403 -2.57 -11.85 0.77
N ALA A 404 -2.55 -13.17 0.64
CA ALA A 404 -1.64 -14.02 1.41
C ALA A 404 -0.18 -13.71 1.09
N GLY A 405 0.15 -13.45 -0.17
CA GLY A 405 1.47 -13.00 -0.61
C GLY A 405 1.91 -11.71 0.06
N ASN A 406 1.00 -10.74 0.21
CA ASN A 406 1.27 -9.49 0.95
C ASN A 406 1.67 -9.78 2.40
N GLY A 407 0.97 -10.71 3.06
CA GLY A 407 1.28 -11.13 4.42
C GLY A 407 2.64 -11.85 4.51
N ALA A 408 2.92 -12.74 3.55
CA ALA A 408 4.17 -13.50 3.49
C ALA A 408 5.39 -12.59 3.28
N VAL A 409 5.29 -11.55 2.42
CA VAL A 409 6.36 -10.57 2.24
C VAL A 409 6.67 -9.86 3.57
N TYR A 410 5.65 -9.35 4.26
CA TYR A 410 5.85 -8.63 5.52
C TYR A 410 6.39 -9.52 6.65
N ALA A 411 6.02 -10.80 6.69
CA ALA A 411 6.58 -11.75 7.64
C ALA A 411 8.09 -11.98 7.49
N MET A 412 8.65 -11.74 6.28
CA MET A 412 10.07 -11.90 5.98
C MET A 412 10.92 -10.69 6.42
N LEU A 413 10.35 -9.47 6.47
CA LEU A 413 11.11 -8.23 6.65
C LEU A 413 11.97 -8.20 7.94
N PRO A 414 11.45 -8.60 9.12
CA PRO A 414 12.24 -8.60 10.34
C PRO A 414 13.41 -9.59 10.32
N MET A 415 13.35 -10.59 9.44
CA MET A 415 14.36 -11.65 9.34
C MET A 415 15.59 -11.21 8.54
N ILE A 416 15.51 -10.14 7.74
CA ILE A 416 16.65 -9.64 6.98
C ILE A 416 17.62 -8.89 7.89
N LYS A 417 17.12 -7.88 8.60
CA LYS A 417 17.85 -7.10 9.60
C LYS A 417 16.89 -6.38 10.53
N ARG A 418 16.78 -6.85 11.76
CA ARG A 418 15.76 -6.41 12.70
C ARG A 418 15.81 -4.90 12.98
N ARG A 419 17.03 -4.35 13.19
CA ARG A 419 17.22 -2.92 13.43
C ARG A 419 16.78 -2.02 12.27
N LEU A 420 16.71 -2.55 11.04
CA LEU A 420 16.33 -1.84 9.82
C LEU A 420 14.88 -2.16 9.38
N THR A 421 14.14 -2.97 10.13
CA THR A 421 12.80 -3.44 9.73
C THR A 421 11.87 -2.30 9.30
N GLY A 422 11.88 -1.17 10.01
CA GLY A 422 11.04 -0.02 9.66
C GLY A 422 11.42 0.61 8.32
N GLN A 423 12.72 0.77 8.04
CA GLN A 423 13.20 1.31 6.77
C GLN A 423 12.92 0.35 5.61
N ILE A 424 13.16 -0.95 5.82
CA ILE A 424 12.84 -2.00 4.84
C ILE A 424 11.34 -2.04 4.56
N ALA A 425 10.50 -2.04 5.60
CA ALA A 425 9.04 -2.01 5.44
C ALA A 425 8.53 -0.76 4.71
N GLY A 426 9.16 0.39 4.97
CA GLY A 426 8.88 1.64 4.26
C GLY A 426 9.20 1.55 2.77
N MET A 427 10.35 0.98 2.41
CA MET A 427 10.77 0.78 1.01
C MET A 427 9.86 -0.22 0.30
N VAL A 428 9.64 -1.39 0.89
CA VAL A 428 8.70 -2.40 0.36
C VAL A 428 7.30 -1.80 0.15
N GLY A 429 6.80 -1.05 1.13
CA GLY A 429 5.52 -0.35 1.02
C GLY A 429 5.48 0.68 -0.12
N ALA A 430 6.57 1.41 -0.37
CA ALA A 430 6.65 2.35 -1.49
C ALA A 430 6.62 1.62 -2.84
N PHE A 431 7.33 0.49 -2.96
CA PHE A 431 7.30 -0.34 -4.16
C PHE A 431 5.90 -0.90 -4.47
N GLY A 432 5.11 -1.23 -3.46
CA GLY A 432 3.71 -1.58 -3.67
C GLY A 432 2.90 -0.49 -4.38
N ASN A 433 3.12 0.79 -4.04
CA ASN A 433 2.46 1.90 -4.75
C ASN A 433 3.04 2.14 -6.14
N VAL A 434 4.35 1.97 -6.34
CA VAL A 434 4.95 1.96 -7.68
C VAL A 434 4.26 0.92 -8.56
N GLY A 435 4.07 -0.30 -8.04
CA GLY A 435 3.32 -1.35 -8.73
C GLY A 435 1.91 -0.92 -9.09
N GLY A 436 1.18 -0.31 -8.15
CA GLY A 436 -0.17 0.21 -8.40
C GLY A 436 -0.21 1.22 -9.56
N VAL A 437 0.72 2.17 -9.59
CA VAL A 437 0.86 3.14 -10.71
C VAL A 437 1.16 2.45 -12.02
N LEU A 438 2.13 1.50 -12.04
CA LEU A 438 2.52 0.79 -13.25
C LEU A 438 1.38 -0.07 -13.80
N TYR A 439 0.70 -0.86 -12.96
CA TYR A 439 -0.44 -1.69 -13.40
C TYR A 439 -1.60 -0.84 -13.90
N LEU A 440 -1.93 0.28 -13.24
CA LEU A 440 -2.99 1.17 -13.70
C LEU A 440 -2.61 1.87 -15.02
N ALA A 441 -1.33 2.23 -15.19
CA ALA A 441 -0.84 2.78 -16.45
C ALA A 441 -0.95 1.73 -17.58
N ILE A 442 -0.55 0.49 -17.33
CA ILE A 442 -0.71 -0.62 -18.29
C ILE A 442 -2.21 -0.80 -18.62
N TYR A 443 -3.08 -0.84 -17.61
CA TYR A 443 -4.52 -0.98 -17.83
C TYR A 443 -5.10 0.13 -18.73
N SER A 444 -4.56 1.36 -18.64
CA SER A 444 -5.04 2.48 -19.46
C SER A 444 -4.71 2.37 -20.96
N ILE A 445 -3.74 1.51 -21.35
CA ILE A 445 -3.25 1.42 -22.73
C ILE A 445 -3.50 0.06 -23.39
N VAL A 446 -3.78 -1.01 -22.62
CA VAL A 446 -4.03 -2.36 -23.15
C VAL A 446 -5.48 -2.79 -22.88
N ASP A 447 -5.94 -3.85 -23.58
CA ASP A 447 -7.22 -4.47 -23.26
C ASP A 447 -7.17 -5.27 -21.95
N VAL A 448 -8.32 -5.62 -21.41
CA VAL A 448 -8.47 -6.30 -20.12
C VAL A 448 -7.76 -7.65 -20.06
N ARG A 449 -7.86 -8.43 -21.16
CA ARG A 449 -7.19 -9.74 -21.26
C ARG A 449 -5.68 -9.59 -21.18
N THR A 450 -5.12 -8.70 -21.98
CA THR A 450 -3.68 -8.42 -22.00
C THR A 450 -3.19 -7.88 -20.67
N PHE A 451 -3.99 -7.03 -20.01
CA PHE A 451 -3.67 -6.55 -18.66
C PHE A 451 -3.48 -7.70 -17.66
N PHE A 452 -4.42 -8.64 -17.59
CA PHE A 452 -4.30 -9.77 -16.66
C PHE A 452 -3.18 -10.73 -17.06
N LEU A 453 -2.89 -10.92 -18.34
CA LEU A 453 -1.74 -11.70 -18.79
C LEU A 453 -0.41 -11.06 -18.39
N ILE A 454 -0.29 -9.74 -18.46
CA ILE A 454 0.89 -9.02 -17.98
C ILE A 454 1.03 -9.16 -16.45
N ALA A 455 -0.08 -9.08 -15.71
CA ALA A 455 -0.07 -9.32 -14.26
C ALA A 455 0.36 -10.75 -13.93
N ALA A 456 -0.11 -11.76 -14.69
CA ALA A 456 0.31 -13.14 -14.54
C ALA A 456 1.81 -13.31 -14.86
N ALA A 457 2.29 -12.73 -15.96
CA ALA A 457 3.71 -12.78 -16.34
C ALA A 457 4.61 -12.11 -15.29
N SER A 458 4.18 -11.00 -14.71
CA SER A 458 4.91 -10.36 -13.61
C SER A 458 4.99 -11.24 -12.36
N ALA A 459 3.93 -12.00 -12.05
CA ALA A 459 3.95 -12.97 -10.95
C ALA A 459 4.92 -14.14 -11.21
N VAL A 460 5.00 -14.63 -12.45
CA VAL A 460 6.01 -15.62 -12.87
C VAL A 460 7.42 -15.06 -12.75
N PHE A 461 7.63 -13.79 -13.15
CA PHE A 461 8.91 -13.11 -12.98
C PHE A 461 9.29 -12.99 -11.49
N GLY A 462 8.35 -12.57 -10.64
CA GLY A 462 8.55 -12.53 -9.18
C GLY A 462 8.86 -13.90 -8.58
N LEU A 463 8.18 -14.95 -9.07
CA LEU A 463 8.44 -16.34 -8.69
C LEU A 463 9.89 -16.74 -9.03
N ALA A 464 10.37 -16.43 -10.24
CA ALA A 464 11.74 -16.70 -10.67
C ALA A 464 12.76 -15.96 -9.77
N LEU A 465 12.56 -14.65 -9.54
CA LEU A 465 13.44 -13.86 -8.67
C LEU A 465 13.45 -14.40 -7.23
N THR A 466 12.30 -14.72 -6.68
CA THR A 466 12.18 -15.27 -5.33
C THR A 466 12.87 -16.64 -5.24
N THR A 467 12.73 -17.48 -6.26
CA THR A 467 13.37 -18.80 -6.30
C THR A 467 14.89 -18.70 -6.40
N LEU A 468 15.41 -17.77 -7.21
CA LEU A 468 16.84 -17.67 -7.48
C LEU A 468 17.59 -16.87 -6.39
N PHE A 469 16.96 -15.86 -5.82
CA PHE A 469 17.68 -14.85 -5.04
C PHE A 469 17.20 -14.68 -3.59
N LEU A 470 15.99 -15.10 -3.23
CA LEU A 470 15.52 -15.01 -1.85
C LEU A 470 16.03 -16.21 -1.05
N THR A 471 16.71 -15.91 0.05
CA THR A 471 17.15 -16.93 1.00
C THR A 471 16.49 -16.67 2.35
N GLU A 472 15.94 -17.71 2.97
CA GLU A 472 15.39 -17.63 4.32
C GLU A 472 16.51 -17.90 5.34
N PRO A 473 16.75 -17.00 6.29
CA PRO A 473 17.69 -17.25 7.38
C PRO A 473 17.21 -18.45 8.22
N LYS A 474 18.14 -19.27 8.66
CA LYS A 474 17.86 -20.44 9.51
C LYS A 474 18.77 -20.42 10.73
N GLY A 475 18.26 -20.96 11.85
CA GLY A 475 19.03 -21.06 13.09
C GLY A 475 19.03 -19.76 13.89
N GLN A 476 20.14 -19.48 14.55
CA GLN A 476 20.28 -18.28 15.40
C GLN A 476 21.05 -17.20 14.69
N ILE A 477 20.55 -15.96 14.77
CA ILE A 477 21.21 -14.76 14.27
C ILE A 477 21.64 -13.91 15.46
N ALA A 478 22.93 -13.51 15.45
CA ALA A 478 23.44 -12.56 16.43
C ALA A 478 22.93 -11.14 16.10
N GLU A 479 22.35 -10.46 17.08
CA GLU A 479 21.85 -9.10 16.91
C GLU A 479 22.20 -8.23 18.13
N GLU A 480 22.63 -7.00 17.87
CA GLU A 480 22.88 -6.01 18.92
C GLU A 480 21.55 -5.45 19.41
N MET A 481 21.33 -5.57 20.70
CA MET A 481 20.15 -5.02 21.38
C MET A 481 20.33 -3.52 21.64
N PRO A 482 19.23 -2.76 21.92
CA PRO A 482 19.31 -1.32 22.18
C PRO A 482 20.23 -0.92 23.35
N ASP A 483 20.52 -1.84 24.26
CA ASP A 483 21.43 -1.68 25.40
C ASP A 483 22.91 -1.99 25.07
N GLY A 484 23.21 -2.33 23.80
CA GLY A 484 24.54 -2.70 23.32
C GLY A 484 24.92 -4.15 23.58
N THR A 485 24.06 -4.98 24.17
CA THR A 485 24.31 -6.42 24.34
C THR A 485 24.04 -7.18 23.05
N ILE A 486 24.79 -8.27 22.81
CA ILE A 486 24.57 -9.17 21.68
C ILE A 486 23.64 -10.30 22.12
N ALA A 487 22.47 -10.40 21.52
CA ALA A 487 21.53 -11.49 21.72
C ALA A 487 21.52 -12.43 20.52
N MET A 488 21.50 -13.74 20.77
CA MET A 488 21.25 -14.77 19.76
C MET A 488 19.75 -14.93 19.63
N ILE A 489 19.21 -14.57 18.48
CA ILE A 489 17.77 -14.64 18.17
C ILE A 489 17.51 -15.86 17.31
N ASP A 490 16.63 -16.73 17.77
CA ASP A 490 16.16 -17.86 16.99
C ASP A 490 15.17 -17.37 15.93
N VAL A 491 15.46 -17.73 14.68
CA VAL A 491 14.66 -17.32 13.49
C VAL A 491 14.00 -18.50 12.78
N THR A 492 14.14 -19.70 13.37
CA THR A 492 13.44 -20.92 12.88
C THR A 492 12.06 -21.10 13.48
#